data_60777eabec8b3c59609549943a6b7647
#
_entry.id   60777eabec8b3c59609549943a6b7647
#
_cell.length_a   1.000
_cell.length_b   1.000
_cell.length_c   1.000
_cell.angle_alpha   90.00
_cell.angle_beta   90.00
_cell.angle_gamma   90.00
#
_symmetry.space_group_name_H-M   'P 1'
#
loop_
_entity.id
_entity.type
_entity.pdbx_description
1 polymer ?
#
loop_
_entity_poly.entity_id
_entity_poly.type
_entity_poly.pdbx_seq_one_letter_code
_entity_poly.pdbx_strand_id
1 'polypeptide(L)'
;MDSIVIGIAGGTGSGKSTFTNRIKEAFGDRVSVVYYDNYYKAHDDIPLEERALINYDHPDSFETDLLVEHLKKLKRGEAIECPVYDYTIHNRTDKTILIKPAEVILVEGILVLYDERLKELMNIKIYVDADADERILRRVIRDVKERGRDVEGIAKQYLTTVKPMHYIFVEPTKYSADLVINSGLNDVAFDVIKVKIDTLLKEQNHN
;
A
#
# COMPACT_ATOMS: atom_id res chain seq x y z
N MET A 1 -8.22 -3.48 22.50
CA MET A 1 -8.76 -4.32 21.41
C MET A 1 -7.59 -4.53 20.46
N ASP A 2 -7.20 -5.75 20.20
CA ASP A 2 -5.99 -6.01 19.39
C ASP A 2 -6.42 -6.04 17.91
N SER A 3 -6.18 -4.94 17.18
CA SER A 3 -6.61 -4.82 15.79
C SER A 3 -5.92 -5.86 14.90
N ILE A 4 -6.67 -6.44 13.96
CA ILE A 4 -6.13 -7.32 12.93
C ILE A 4 -5.46 -6.46 11.87
N VAL A 5 -4.16 -6.66 11.63
CA VAL A 5 -3.41 -5.94 10.60
C VAL A 5 -3.24 -6.83 9.38
N ILE A 6 -3.62 -6.33 8.21
CA ILE A 6 -3.51 -7.03 6.93
C ILE A 6 -2.64 -6.19 5.98
N GLY A 7 -1.50 -6.75 5.58
CA GLY A 7 -0.63 -6.16 4.57
C GLY A 7 -1.06 -6.56 3.16
N ILE A 8 -1.18 -5.58 2.26
CA ILE A 8 -1.57 -5.79 0.85
C ILE A 8 -0.47 -5.22 -0.04
N ALA A 9 0.39 -6.10 -0.53
CA ALA A 9 1.51 -5.79 -1.42
C ALA A 9 1.21 -6.15 -2.88
N GLY A 10 2.12 -5.81 -3.75
CA GLY A 10 2.10 -6.15 -5.18
C GLY A 10 2.59 -4.98 -6.04
N GLY A 11 2.95 -5.24 -7.28
CA GLY A 11 3.49 -4.23 -8.19
C GLY A 11 2.50 -3.10 -8.48
N THR A 12 3.02 -1.97 -8.95
CA THR A 12 2.16 -0.88 -9.45
C THR A 12 1.22 -1.41 -10.55
N GLY A 13 -0.06 -1.06 -10.48
CA GLY A 13 -1.08 -1.53 -11.44
C GLY A 13 -1.57 -2.97 -11.23
N SER A 14 -1.14 -3.69 -10.17
CA SER A 14 -1.59 -5.07 -9.90
C SER A 14 -3.04 -5.19 -9.43
N GLY A 15 -3.64 -4.11 -8.94
CA GLY A 15 -5.00 -4.11 -8.40
C GLY A 15 -5.09 -4.14 -6.87
N LYS A 16 -3.99 -3.85 -6.16
CA LYS A 16 -3.98 -3.74 -4.69
C LYS A 16 -5.09 -2.84 -4.16
N SER A 17 -5.16 -1.60 -4.66
CA SER A 17 -6.14 -0.62 -4.18
C SER A 17 -7.59 -1.05 -4.49
N THR A 18 -7.80 -1.77 -5.60
CA THR A 18 -9.10 -2.38 -5.91
C THR A 18 -9.48 -3.40 -4.84
N PHE A 19 -8.55 -4.29 -4.49
CA PHE A 19 -8.77 -5.30 -3.45
C PHE A 19 -8.99 -4.69 -2.07
N THR A 20 -8.16 -3.70 -1.71
CA THR A 20 -8.27 -2.92 -0.46
C THR A 20 -9.65 -2.25 -0.34
N ASN A 21 -10.12 -1.60 -1.41
CA ASN A 21 -11.42 -0.93 -1.42
C ASN A 21 -12.57 -1.92 -1.28
N ARG A 22 -12.50 -3.09 -1.91
CA ARG A 22 -13.52 -4.15 -1.74
C ARG A 22 -13.63 -4.61 -0.29
N ILE A 23 -12.51 -4.79 0.41
CA ILE A 23 -12.52 -5.13 1.84
C ILE A 23 -13.13 -3.99 2.65
N LYS A 24 -12.71 -2.75 2.39
CA LYS A 24 -13.24 -1.57 3.08
C LYS A 24 -14.75 -1.43 2.89
N GLU A 25 -15.25 -1.63 1.67
CA GLU A 25 -16.69 -1.59 1.36
C GLU A 25 -17.47 -2.70 2.08
N ALA A 26 -16.90 -3.90 2.15
CA ALA A 26 -17.56 -5.04 2.79
C ALA A 26 -17.66 -4.93 4.32
N PHE A 27 -16.71 -4.26 4.96
CA PHE A 27 -16.63 -4.16 6.43
C PHE A 27 -16.89 -2.75 6.97
N GLY A 28 -16.99 -1.73 6.13
CA GLY A 28 -17.36 -0.36 6.49
C GLY A 28 -16.44 0.25 7.55
N ASP A 29 -17.02 0.81 8.59
CA ASP A 29 -16.31 1.50 9.69
C ASP A 29 -15.45 0.58 10.57
N ARG A 30 -15.59 -0.73 10.42
CA ARG A 30 -14.73 -1.73 11.10
C ARG A 30 -13.33 -1.80 10.50
N VAL A 31 -13.09 -1.10 9.39
CA VAL A 31 -11.81 -1.11 8.65
C VAL A 31 -11.22 0.28 8.54
N SER A 32 -9.98 0.43 8.96
CA SER A 32 -9.13 1.59 8.65
C SER A 32 -8.10 1.21 7.58
N VAL A 33 -7.79 2.14 6.69
CA VAL A 33 -6.79 1.93 5.62
C VAL A 33 -5.65 2.89 5.78
N VAL A 34 -4.42 2.37 5.74
CA VAL A 34 -3.17 3.11 5.73
C VAL A 34 -2.45 2.85 4.40
N TYR A 35 -2.27 3.90 3.61
CA TYR A 35 -1.54 3.81 2.35
C TYR A 35 -0.07 4.14 2.59
N TYR A 36 0.83 3.20 2.31
CA TYR A 36 2.27 3.39 2.49
C TYR A 36 2.83 4.51 1.60
N ASP A 37 2.22 4.74 0.45
CA ASP A 37 2.59 5.83 -0.46
C ASP A 37 2.48 7.23 0.20
N ASN A 38 1.69 7.40 1.25
CA ASN A 38 1.67 8.63 2.03
C ASN A 38 2.93 8.85 2.88
N TYR A 39 3.74 7.83 3.06
CA TYR A 39 4.95 7.85 3.89
C TYR A 39 6.24 8.04 3.07
N TYR A 40 6.17 8.48 1.82
CA TYR A 40 7.37 8.97 1.13
C TYR A 40 8.01 10.09 1.94
N LYS A 41 9.34 10.15 1.94
CA LYS A 41 10.10 11.22 2.61
C LYS A 41 9.76 12.59 2.02
N ALA A 42 9.73 13.61 2.87
CA ALA A 42 9.64 15.00 2.41
C ALA A 42 10.97 15.45 1.80
N HIS A 43 10.89 16.31 0.78
CA HIS A 43 12.02 16.84 0.03
C HIS A 43 11.83 18.35 -0.17
N ASP A 44 11.63 19.10 0.93
CA ASP A 44 11.32 20.53 0.89
C ASP A 44 12.50 21.38 0.40
N ASP A 45 13.71 20.88 0.57
CA ASP A 45 14.98 21.48 0.17
C ASP A 45 15.37 21.20 -1.30
N ILE A 46 14.60 20.38 -2.02
CA ILE A 46 14.88 19.97 -3.40
C ILE A 46 13.87 20.60 -4.36
N PRO A 47 14.29 21.26 -5.48
CA PRO A 47 13.38 21.78 -6.50
C PRO A 47 12.50 20.70 -7.14
N LEU A 48 11.32 21.09 -7.66
CA LEU A 48 10.35 20.16 -8.24
C LEU A 48 10.94 19.29 -9.37
N GLU A 49 11.75 19.88 -10.21
CA GLU A 49 12.39 19.20 -11.35
C GLU A 49 13.33 18.07 -10.87
N GLU A 50 14.02 18.27 -9.76
CA GLU A 50 14.90 17.26 -9.16
C GLU A 50 14.11 16.20 -8.38
N ARG A 51 13.02 16.61 -7.71
CA ARG A 51 12.10 15.65 -7.04
C ARG A 51 11.53 14.65 -8.04
N ALA A 52 11.20 15.09 -9.26
CA ALA A 52 10.67 14.22 -10.31
C ALA A 52 11.66 13.14 -10.76
N LEU A 53 12.96 13.30 -10.48
CA LEU A 53 14.02 12.34 -10.80
C LEU A 53 14.31 11.34 -9.68
N ILE A 54 13.77 11.53 -8.48
CA ILE A 54 13.97 10.64 -7.34
C ILE A 54 13.36 9.27 -7.64
N ASN A 55 14.06 8.22 -7.19
CA ASN A 55 13.57 6.85 -7.30
C ASN A 55 12.59 6.52 -6.16
N TYR A 56 11.32 6.83 -6.35
CA TYR A 56 10.25 6.55 -5.37
C TYR A 56 9.89 5.06 -5.22
N ASP A 57 10.42 4.18 -6.05
CA ASP A 57 10.22 2.74 -5.93
C ASP A 57 11.32 2.05 -5.08
N HIS A 58 12.31 2.81 -4.59
CA HIS A 58 13.37 2.30 -3.69
C HIS A 58 12.90 2.36 -2.23
N PRO A 59 13.23 1.35 -1.37
CA PRO A 59 12.86 1.36 0.05
C PRO A 59 13.30 2.62 0.80
N ASP A 60 14.45 3.18 0.49
CA ASP A 60 14.99 4.38 1.13
C ASP A 60 14.16 5.65 0.88
N SER A 61 13.22 5.62 -0.06
CA SER A 61 12.32 6.75 -0.32
C SER A 61 11.19 6.88 0.70
N PHE A 62 11.04 5.92 1.60
CA PHE A 62 9.96 5.89 2.58
C PHE A 62 10.44 6.17 4.00
N GLU A 63 9.59 6.82 4.80
CA GLU A 63 9.71 6.89 6.25
C GLU A 63 9.06 5.68 6.91
N THR A 64 9.67 4.53 6.75
CA THR A 64 9.16 3.26 7.30
C THR A 64 9.05 3.29 8.82
N ASP A 65 9.97 3.98 9.52
CA ASP A 65 9.94 4.11 10.97
C ASP A 65 8.64 4.79 11.45
N LEU A 66 8.22 5.84 10.76
CA LEU A 66 6.96 6.53 11.05
C LEU A 66 5.74 5.62 10.82
N LEU A 67 5.73 4.83 9.73
CA LEU A 67 4.65 3.88 9.50
C LEU A 67 4.60 2.80 10.59
N VAL A 68 5.75 2.25 10.99
CA VAL A 68 5.84 1.26 12.08
C VAL A 68 5.28 1.84 13.38
N GLU A 69 5.65 3.09 13.73
CA GLU A 69 5.12 3.78 14.90
C GLU A 69 3.61 3.96 14.82
N HIS A 70 3.10 4.42 13.68
CA HIS A 70 1.68 4.64 13.45
C HIS A 70 0.87 3.34 13.54
N LEU A 71 1.36 2.23 12.98
CA LEU A 71 0.69 0.93 13.11
C LEU A 71 0.67 0.45 14.56
N LYS A 72 1.74 0.64 15.32
CA LYS A 72 1.77 0.34 16.76
C LYS A 72 0.76 1.18 17.54
N LYS A 73 0.60 2.46 17.22
CA LYS A 73 -0.44 3.33 17.82
C LYS A 73 -1.84 2.81 17.51
N LEU A 74 -2.15 2.56 16.23
CA LEU A 74 -3.46 2.05 15.82
C LEU A 74 -3.79 0.72 16.51
N LYS A 75 -2.82 -0.20 16.65
CA LYS A 75 -3.00 -1.46 17.38
C LYS A 75 -3.31 -1.26 18.86
N ARG A 76 -2.82 -0.20 19.48
CA ARG A 76 -3.15 0.17 20.88
C ARG A 76 -4.47 0.93 21.02
N GLY A 77 -5.19 1.16 19.93
CA GLY A 77 -6.45 1.91 19.93
C GLY A 77 -6.25 3.44 19.88
N GLU A 78 -5.07 3.90 19.51
CA GLU A 78 -4.74 5.33 19.39
C GLU A 78 -4.90 5.79 17.93
N ALA A 79 -5.52 6.96 17.71
CA ALA A 79 -5.60 7.57 16.39
C ALA A 79 -4.23 8.12 15.95
N ILE A 80 -4.03 8.25 14.65
CA ILE A 80 -2.80 8.79 14.05
C ILE A 80 -3.09 9.93 13.10
N GLU A 81 -2.15 10.85 12.98
CA GLU A 81 -2.10 11.89 11.95
C GLU A 81 -1.27 11.37 10.77
N CYS A 82 -1.94 10.69 9.83
CA CYS A 82 -1.28 10.14 8.65
C CYS A 82 -0.84 11.27 7.71
N PRO A 83 0.41 11.33 7.26
CA PRO A 83 0.84 12.33 6.30
C PRO A 83 0.07 12.21 4.98
N VAL A 84 0.08 13.27 4.19
CA VAL A 84 -0.52 13.32 2.85
C VAL A 84 0.56 13.61 1.83
N TYR A 85 0.74 12.68 0.89
CA TYR A 85 1.65 12.85 -0.24
C TYR A 85 0.90 13.34 -1.48
N ASP A 86 1.43 14.37 -2.13
CA ASP A 86 0.89 14.93 -3.36
C ASP A 86 1.79 14.54 -4.54
N TYR A 87 1.24 13.72 -5.43
CA TYR A 87 1.94 13.24 -6.62
C TYR A 87 2.20 14.33 -7.67
N THR A 88 1.49 15.47 -7.61
CA THR A 88 1.66 16.57 -8.57
C THR A 88 2.90 17.41 -8.28
N ILE A 89 3.27 17.50 -7.00
CA ILE A 89 4.45 18.23 -6.53
C ILE A 89 5.58 17.31 -6.09
N HIS A 90 5.40 15.99 -6.20
CA HIS A 90 6.35 14.99 -5.76
C HIS A 90 6.85 15.21 -4.32
N ASN A 91 5.93 15.54 -3.39
CA ASN A 91 6.30 15.83 -2.02
C ASN A 91 5.14 15.57 -1.05
N ARG A 92 5.45 15.48 0.24
CA ARG A 92 4.45 15.60 1.30
C ARG A 92 3.91 17.01 1.39
N THR A 93 2.67 17.12 1.79
CA THR A 93 2.06 18.40 2.16
C THR A 93 2.10 18.60 3.67
N ASP A 94 1.81 19.81 4.14
CA ASP A 94 1.64 20.10 5.58
C ASP A 94 0.33 19.52 6.15
N LYS A 95 -0.49 18.91 5.30
CA LYS A 95 -1.79 18.32 5.72
C LYS A 95 -1.58 16.92 6.26
N THR A 96 -2.43 16.56 7.22
CA THR A 96 -2.56 15.20 7.70
C THR A 96 -4.00 14.71 7.57
N ILE A 97 -4.17 13.40 7.59
CA ILE A 97 -5.48 12.75 7.66
C ILE A 97 -5.56 11.99 8.97
N LEU A 98 -6.56 12.31 9.80
CA LEU A 98 -6.82 11.57 11.03
C LEU A 98 -7.33 10.16 10.67
N ILE A 99 -6.55 9.14 10.98
CA ILE A 99 -6.97 7.74 10.88
C ILE A 99 -7.27 7.24 12.28
N LYS A 100 -8.51 6.82 12.50
CA LYS A 100 -8.95 6.24 13.77
C LYS A 100 -8.62 4.75 13.81
N PRO A 101 -8.35 4.19 15.00
CA PRO A 101 -8.21 2.75 15.17
C PRO A 101 -9.51 2.04 14.77
N ALA A 102 -9.39 0.85 14.21
CA ALA A 102 -10.50 0.00 13.82
C ALA A 102 -10.18 -1.46 14.14
N GLU A 103 -11.17 -2.34 14.09
CA GLU A 103 -10.99 -3.78 14.32
C GLU A 103 -10.02 -4.39 13.29
N VAL A 104 -10.05 -3.88 12.05
CA VAL A 104 -9.13 -4.30 10.97
C VAL A 104 -8.39 -3.07 10.44
N ILE A 105 -7.07 -3.20 10.33
CA ILE A 105 -6.19 -2.20 9.74
C ILE A 105 -5.61 -2.77 8.45
N LEU A 106 -5.95 -2.19 7.32
CA LEU A 106 -5.34 -2.54 6.03
C LEU A 106 -4.13 -1.63 5.80
N VAL A 107 -3.00 -2.21 5.46
CA VAL A 107 -1.79 -1.48 5.07
C VAL A 107 -1.47 -1.82 3.63
N GLU A 108 -1.60 -0.85 2.73
CA GLU A 108 -1.43 -1.06 1.30
C GLU A 108 -0.20 -0.32 0.76
N GLY A 109 0.60 -1.01 -0.04
CA GLY A 109 1.71 -0.38 -0.76
C GLY A 109 2.62 -1.40 -1.44
N ILE A 110 3.45 -0.91 -2.37
CA ILE A 110 4.33 -1.79 -3.16
C ILE A 110 5.38 -2.49 -2.30
N LEU A 111 5.83 -1.88 -1.20
CA LEU A 111 6.92 -2.35 -0.34
C LEU A 111 6.47 -2.69 1.10
N VAL A 112 5.18 -2.81 1.37
CA VAL A 112 4.69 -3.09 2.74
C VAL A 112 5.15 -4.44 3.29
N LEU A 113 5.52 -5.39 2.44
CA LEU A 113 6.08 -6.69 2.82
C LEU A 113 7.60 -6.75 2.70
N TYR A 114 8.29 -5.62 2.49
CA TYR A 114 9.74 -5.59 2.38
C TYR A 114 10.43 -5.49 3.76
N ASP A 115 9.93 -4.63 4.65
CA ASP A 115 10.52 -4.41 5.97
C ASP A 115 10.01 -5.46 6.99
N GLU A 116 10.93 -6.14 7.68
CA GLU A 116 10.60 -7.18 8.66
C GLU A 116 9.73 -6.65 9.79
N ARG A 117 9.99 -5.44 10.28
CA ARG A 117 9.24 -4.82 11.38
C ARG A 117 7.76 -4.58 11.01
N LEU A 118 7.48 -4.28 9.73
CA LEU A 118 6.11 -4.18 9.22
C LEU A 118 5.46 -5.56 9.15
N LYS A 119 6.19 -6.57 8.65
CA LYS A 119 5.66 -7.94 8.54
C LYS A 119 5.33 -8.55 9.90
N GLU A 120 6.13 -8.28 10.94
CA GLU A 120 5.88 -8.73 12.32
C GLU A 120 4.61 -8.13 12.92
N LEU A 121 4.17 -6.96 12.47
CA LEU A 121 2.92 -6.34 12.92
C LEU A 121 1.68 -6.91 12.23
N MET A 122 1.86 -7.64 11.11
CA MET A 122 0.77 -8.12 10.26
C MET A 122 0.31 -9.52 10.67
N ASN A 123 -1.01 -9.70 10.76
CA ASN A 123 -1.66 -11.00 10.98
C ASN A 123 -1.87 -11.77 9.67
N ILE A 124 -2.06 -11.05 8.56
CA ILE A 124 -2.23 -11.62 7.21
C ILE A 124 -1.42 -10.78 6.23
N LYS A 125 -0.66 -11.46 5.37
CA LYS A 125 0.15 -10.84 4.32
C LYS A 125 -0.34 -11.33 2.95
N ILE A 126 -0.82 -10.40 2.13
CA ILE A 126 -1.41 -10.68 0.81
C ILE A 126 -0.53 -10.03 -0.25
N TYR A 127 -0.17 -10.79 -1.28
CA TYR A 127 0.46 -10.26 -2.48
C TYR A 127 -0.53 -10.33 -3.64
N VAL A 128 -0.85 -9.18 -4.24
CA VAL A 128 -1.70 -9.07 -5.43
C VAL A 128 -0.80 -9.13 -6.65
N ASP A 129 -0.84 -10.25 -7.35
CA ASP A 129 -0.07 -10.51 -8.55
C ASP A 129 -0.87 -10.14 -9.81
N ALA A 130 -0.16 -9.71 -10.85
CA ALA A 130 -0.70 -9.50 -12.20
C ALA A 130 0.48 -9.44 -13.19
N ASP A 131 0.24 -9.84 -14.40
CA ASP A 131 1.25 -9.84 -15.46
C ASP A 131 1.76 -8.41 -15.76
N ALA A 132 3.02 -8.30 -16.11
CA ALA A 132 3.69 -7.01 -16.24
C ALA A 132 3.07 -6.11 -17.31
N ASP A 133 2.59 -6.69 -18.42
CA ASP A 133 1.89 -6.00 -19.50
C ASP A 133 0.54 -5.43 -19.04
N GLU A 134 -0.26 -6.20 -18.29
CA GLU A 134 -1.50 -5.70 -17.70
C GLU A 134 -1.22 -4.57 -16.70
N ARG A 135 -0.21 -4.74 -15.85
CA ARG A 135 0.15 -3.74 -14.85
C ARG A 135 0.56 -2.42 -15.49
N ILE A 136 1.39 -2.45 -16.56
CA ILE A 136 1.83 -1.23 -17.23
C ILE A 136 0.68 -0.53 -17.95
N LEU A 137 -0.21 -1.26 -18.60
CA LEU A 137 -1.38 -0.68 -19.26
C LEU A 137 -2.30 0.02 -18.26
N ARG A 138 -2.60 -0.62 -17.13
CA ARG A 138 -3.40 -0.02 -16.04
C ARG A 138 -2.72 1.22 -15.46
N ARG A 139 -1.39 1.18 -15.27
CA ARG A 139 -0.60 2.33 -14.81
C ARG A 139 -0.67 3.50 -15.79
N VAL A 140 -0.47 3.25 -17.08
CA VAL A 140 -0.53 4.31 -18.11
C VAL A 140 -1.90 4.99 -18.09
N ILE A 141 -2.98 4.20 -18.11
CA ILE A 141 -4.35 4.74 -18.10
C ILE A 141 -4.59 5.61 -16.86
N ARG A 142 -4.21 5.12 -15.67
CA ARG A 142 -4.36 5.85 -14.41
C ARG A 142 -3.53 7.13 -14.40
N ASP A 143 -2.23 7.05 -14.71
CA ASP A 143 -1.29 8.17 -14.56
C ASP A 143 -1.59 9.29 -15.57
N VAL A 144 -2.10 8.95 -16.76
CA VAL A 144 -2.58 9.94 -17.73
C VAL A 144 -3.87 10.61 -17.23
N LYS A 145 -4.86 9.84 -16.77
CA LYS A 145 -6.19 10.37 -16.40
C LYS A 145 -6.19 11.12 -15.08
N GLU A 146 -5.47 10.60 -14.07
CA GLU A 146 -5.59 11.05 -12.68
C GLU A 146 -4.40 11.92 -12.23
N ARG A 147 -3.24 11.79 -12.90
CA ARG A 147 -2.00 12.47 -12.52
C ARG A 147 -1.48 13.44 -13.58
N GLY A 148 -2.19 13.57 -14.71
CA GLY A 148 -1.85 14.50 -15.81
C GLY A 148 -0.51 14.22 -16.47
N ARG A 149 -0.01 12.95 -16.41
CA ARG A 149 1.31 12.58 -16.95
C ARG A 149 1.22 12.22 -18.43
N ASP A 150 2.28 12.46 -19.16
CA ASP A 150 2.41 12.03 -20.55
C ASP A 150 2.90 10.58 -20.66
N VAL A 151 2.54 9.92 -21.77
CA VAL A 151 2.83 8.49 -21.99
C VAL A 151 4.33 8.21 -22.09
N GLU A 152 5.10 9.12 -22.74
CA GLU A 152 6.55 8.95 -22.94
C GLU A 152 7.29 9.01 -21.60
N GLY A 153 6.93 9.99 -20.75
CA GLY A 153 7.46 10.13 -19.39
C GLY A 153 7.14 8.91 -18.51
N ILE A 154 5.91 8.36 -18.61
CA ILE A 154 5.52 7.13 -17.89
C ILE A 154 6.35 5.94 -18.37
N ALA A 155 6.50 5.76 -19.70
CA ALA A 155 7.27 4.68 -20.29
C ALA A 155 8.75 4.75 -19.89
N LYS A 156 9.35 5.94 -19.97
CA LYS A 156 10.74 6.19 -19.57
C LYS A 156 10.94 5.83 -18.09
N GLN A 157 10.11 6.36 -17.18
CA GLN A 157 10.21 6.07 -15.76
C GLN A 157 10.01 4.57 -15.47
N TYR A 158 9.05 3.94 -16.16
CA TYR A 158 8.81 2.51 -15.98
C TYR A 158 10.04 1.67 -16.32
N LEU A 159 10.68 1.95 -17.44
CA LEU A 159 11.85 1.17 -17.90
C LEU A 159 13.11 1.45 -17.08
N THR A 160 13.31 2.71 -16.67
CA THR A 160 14.56 3.12 -15.99
C THR A 160 14.50 2.88 -14.47
N THR A 161 13.33 2.95 -13.85
CA THR A 161 13.18 2.94 -12.39
C THR A 161 12.23 1.86 -11.91
N VAL A 162 10.95 1.95 -12.30
CA VAL A 162 9.89 1.11 -11.73
C VAL A 162 10.11 -0.38 -11.97
N LYS A 163 10.45 -0.77 -13.21
CA LYS A 163 10.68 -2.16 -13.59
C LYS A 163 11.91 -2.78 -12.88
N PRO A 164 13.09 -2.14 -12.86
CA PRO A 164 14.22 -2.63 -12.06
C PRO A 164 13.90 -2.77 -10.58
N MET A 165 13.29 -1.74 -9.96
CA MET A 165 12.96 -1.77 -8.53
C MET A 165 11.91 -2.83 -8.22
N HIS A 166 10.96 -3.06 -9.12
CA HIS A 166 9.98 -4.12 -8.96
C HIS A 166 10.65 -5.49 -8.80
N TYR A 167 11.59 -5.83 -9.67
CA TYR A 167 12.28 -7.13 -9.60
C TYR A 167 13.26 -7.25 -8.44
N ILE A 168 13.84 -6.13 -8.00
CA ILE A 168 14.81 -6.14 -6.89
C ILE A 168 14.10 -6.17 -5.53
N PHE A 169 13.04 -5.37 -5.34
CA PHE A 169 12.46 -5.13 -4.02
C PHE A 169 11.01 -5.60 -3.88
N VAL A 170 10.18 -5.50 -4.93
CA VAL A 170 8.75 -5.79 -4.82
C VAL A 170 8.46 -7.27 -5.05
N GLU A 171 8.89 -7.81 -6.19
CA GLU A 171 8.65 -9.20 -6.58
C GLU A 171 9.14 -10.23 -5.54
N PRO A 172 10.34 -10.07 -4.94
CA PRO A 172 10.79 -11.02 -3.92
C PRO A 172 9.89 -11.08 -2.68
N THR A 173 9.14 -10.02 -2.37
CA THR A 173 8.23 -10.02 -1.20
C THR A 173 7.04 -10.96 -1.36
N LYS A 174 6.76 -11.41 -2.58
CA LYS A 174 5.77 -12.43 -2.87
C LYS A 174 5.98 -13.72 -2.07
N TYR A 175 7.26 -14.08 -1.84
CA TYR A 175 7.61 -15.27 -1.04
C TYR A 175 7.35 -15.10 0.47
N SER A 176 7.17 -13.86 0.94
CA SER A 176 6.83 -13.56 2.34
C SER A 176 5.31 -13.47 2.56
N ALA A 177 4.51 -13.55 1.51
CA ALA A 177 3.07 -13.46 1.61
C ALA A 177 2.45 -14.78 2.08
N ASP A 178 1.42 -14.71 2.91
CA ASP A 178 0.62 -15.87 3.30
C ASP A 178 -0.31 -16.30 2.16
N LEU A 179 -0.71 -15.33 1.31
CA LEU A 179 -1.58 -15.53 0.15
C LEU A 179 -1.11 -14.72 -1.04
N VAL A 180 -1.06 -15.36 -2.20
CA VAL A 180 -0.85 -14.71 -3.50
C VAL A 180 -2.14 -14.80 -4.29
N ILE A 181 -2.70 -13.65 -4.69
CA ILE A 181 -3.94 -13.59 -5.47
C ILE A 181 -3.68 -12.98 -6.84
N ASN A 182 -4.24 -13.56 -7.88
CA ASN A 182 -4.14 -13.08 -9.24
C ASN A 182 -5.25 -12.05 -9.52
N SER A 183 -4.94 -10.79 -9.48
CA SER A 183 -5.88 -9.68 -9.65
C SER A 183 -6.68 -9.28 -8.39
N GLY A 184 -6.81 -7.99 -8.18
CA GLY A 184 -7.66 -7.42 -7.13
C GLY A 184 -9.18 -7.62 -7.35
N LEU A 185 -9.57 -8.13 -8.51
CA LEU A 185 -10.96 -8.45 -8.86
C LEU A 185 -11.31 -9.93 -8.70
N ASN A 186 -10.40 -10.76 -8.18
CA ASN A 186 -10.65 -12.18 -7.96
C ASN A 186 -11.70 -12.39 -6.85
N ASP A 187 -12.92 -12.78 -7.25
CA ASP A 187 -14.05 -12.92 -6.32
C ASP A 187 -13.83 -14.08 -5.34
N VAL A 188 -13.28 -15.21 -5.81
CA VAL A 188 -13.01 -16.37 -4.94
C VAL A 188 -11.98 -16.02 -3.87
N ALA A 189 -10.90 -15.35 -4.25
CA ALA A 189 -9.89 -14.89 -3.29
C ALA A 189 -10.48 -13.87 -2.30
N PHE A 190 -11.33 -12.98 -2.77
CA PHE A 190 -12.02 -12.02 -1.92
C PHE A 190 -12.92 -12.71 -0.90
N ASP A 191 -13.74 -13.68 -1.32
CA ASP A 191 -14.65 -14.41 -0.42
C ASP A 191 -13.87 -15.20 0.65
N VAL A 192 -12.75 -15.84 0.28
CA VAL A 192 -11.87 -16.54 1.24
C VAL A 192 -11.33 -15.57 2.30
N ILE A 193 -10.83 -14.41 1.87
CA ILE A 193 -10.29 -13.39 2.79
C ILE A 193 -11.40 -12.82 3.68
N LYS A 194 -12.56 -12.54 3.11
CA LYS A 194 -13.72 -12.05 3.87
C LYS A 194 -14.12 -13.01 4.98
N VAL A 195 -14.25 -14.30 4.67
CA VAL A 195 -14.55 -15.34 5.67
C VAL A 195 -13.47 -15.41 6.74
N LYS A 196 -12.18 -15.29 6.36
CA LYS A 196 -11.07 -15.30 7.32
C LYS A 196 -11.12 -14.09 8.26
N ILE A 197 -11.39 -12.89 7.74
CA ILE A 197 -11.56 -11.67 8.55
C ILE A 197 -12.74 -11.86 9.51
N ASP A 198 -13.90 -12.29 9.03
CA ASP A 198 -15.08 -12.53 9.86
C ASP A 198 -14.81 -13.52 11.00
N THR A 199 -14.02 -14.57 10.72
CA THR A 199 -13.63 -15.57 11.72
C THR A 199 -12.75 -14.94 12.80
N LEU A 200 -11.71 -14.21 12.41
CA LEU A 200 -10.79 -13.54 13.35
C LEU A 200 -11.53 -12.54 14.24
N LEU A 201 -12.46 -11.77 13.66
CA LEU A 201 -13.27 -10.81 14.41
C LEU A 201 -14.20 -11.47 15.42
N LYS A 202 -14.73 -12.66 15.12
CA LYS A 202 -15.53 -13.43 16.06
C LYS A 202 -14.69 -13.99 17.20
N GLU A 203 -13.49 -14.47 16.91
CA GLU A 203 -12.55 -14.99 17.92
C GLU A 203 -12.14 -13.90 18.92
N GLN A 204 -11.93 -12.66 18.46
CA GLN A 204 -11.61 -11.52 19.34
C GLN A 204 -12.76 -11.11 20.28
N ASN A 205 -13.99 -11.29 19.85
CA ASN A 205 -15.18 -10.93 20.66
C ASN A 205 -15.53 -12.00 21.72
N HIS A 206 -14.86 -13.16 21.70
CA HIS A 206 -15.09 -14.25 22.66
C HIS A 206 -13.98 -14.37 23.71
N ASN A 207 -12.91 -13.57 23.60
CA ASN A 207 -11.83 -13.45 24.57
C ASN A 207 -11.91 -12.12 25.34
#